data_e6ffd9b58152a7e24c20d456bb61e35e
#
_entry.id   e6ffd9b58152a7e24c20d456bb61e35e
#
_cell.length_a   1.000
_cell.length_b   1.000
_cell.length_c   1.000
_cell.angle_alpha   90.00
_cell.angle_beta   90.00
_cell.angle_gamma   90.00
#
_symmetry.space_group_name_H-M   'P 1'
#
loop_
_entity.id
_entity.type
_entity.pdbx_description
1 polymer ?
#
loop_
_entity_poly.entity_id
_entity_poly.type
_entity_poly.pdbx_seq_one_letter_code
_entity_poly.pdbx_strand_id
1 'polypeptide(L)'
;MKKQLLLFAMILLPLVASAHDIEVQNADGITIYYNYINDGKELAVTFRGSNYASYSKEYQGNVAIPEEVTYMNRTRKVTSIGSYAFDGCSGLTSVTIPNSVTSIGSHAFDGCSGLTSVTIPNSVTSIGDCAFQSCSGLTSVIIPNSVTSIGYNAFGNCSGLTSVTIGSGVKGIGINAFNGADIPTVISLIENPFKITGKTSDSRTFSQNTFNNATLYVPKGTIDKYKATDGWKDFLFIEEGTGGGDTPTTQKCEKPTISYENGKLTFTSETEGAVCQYSITDTDIKAGSGNEVQLGVTYTISVYATKSGYDNSETATATLCWIDQQPKTEGITNGIANIPAQAVLIQSEGGSIKVQGVDEGTQVNVYSINGTQAGSAISQSDAATINTNLQPGSIAIVKIGQKSVKVAMK
;
A
#
# COMPACT_ATOMS: atom_id res chain seq x y z
N MET A 1 8.26 26.74 -62.63
CA MET A 1 8.38 25.82 -61.49
C MET A 1 8.62 26.64 -60.22
N LYS A 2 7.53 26.89 -59.46
CA LYS A 2 7.62 27.64 -58.20
C LYS A 2 7.85 26.62 -57.05
N LYS A 3 9.02 26.69 -56.39
CA LYS A 3 9.30 25.93 -55.16
C LYS A 3 8.49 26.58 -54.02
N GLN A 4 7.53 25.89 -53.48
CA GLN A 4 6.88 26.25 -52.22
C GLN A 4 7.81 25.84 -51.06
N LEU A 5 8.29 26.85 -50.34
CA LEU A 5 9.02 26.70 -49.11
C LEU A 5 7.99 26.43 -47.98
N LEU A 6 7.91 25.19 -47.51
CA LEU A 6 7.12 24.86 -46.32
C LEU A 6 7.86 25.37 -45.09
N LEU A 7 7.36 26.47 -44.55
CA LEU A 7 7.84 27.00 -43.26
C LEU A 7 7.22 26.14 -42.16
N PHE A 8 8.01 25.23 -41.58
CA PHE A 8 7.63 24.57 -40.35
C PHE A 8 7.69 25.61 -39.23
N ALA A 9 6.56 26.15 -38.86
CA ALA A 9 6.41 26.90 -37.61
C ALA A 9 6.56 25.90 -36.45
N MET A 10 7.77 25.84 -35.90
CA MET A 10 8.05 25.18 -34.64
C MET A 10 7.30 26.00 -33.57
N ILE A 11 6.10 25.57 -33.17
CA ILE A 11 5.42 26.12 -32.01
C ILE A 11 6.29 25.71 -30.81
N LEU A 12 7.09 26.64 -30.31
CA LEU A 12 7.69 26.54 -28.98
C LEU A 12 6.50 26.61 -27.99
N LEU A 13 5.96 25.47 -27.64
CA LEU A 13 5.20 25.36 -26.41
C LEU A 13 6.17 25.73 -25.28
N PRO A 14 5.81 26.67 -24.39
CA PRO A 14 6.63 26.93 -23.23
C PRO A 14 6.80 25.60 -22.50
N LEU A 15 8.04 25.15 -22.33
CA LEU A 15 8.37 24.11 -21.37
C LEU A 15 7.99 24.68 -19.99
N VAL A 16 6.74 24.45 -19.56
CA VAL A 16 6.39 24.63 -18.16
C VAL A 16 7.20 23.57 -17.44
N ALA A 17 8.20 23.98 -16.68
CA ALA A 17 8.96 23.06 -15.85
C ALA A 17 7.95 22.42 -14.88
N SER A 18 7.58 21.17 -15.14
CA SER A 18 6.74 20.38 -14.26
C SER A 18 7.62 19.81 -13.15
N ALA A 19 7.14 19.83 -11.90
CA ALA A 19 7.84 19.19 -10.79
C ALA A 19 7.62 17.67 -10.76
N HIS A 20 6.80 17.13 -11.66
CA HIS A 20 6.56 15.70 -11.82
C HIS A 20 6.92 15.24 -13.23
N ASP A 21 7.34 14.00 -13.34
CA ASP A 21 7.71 13.37 -14.60
C ASP A 21 6.54 12.72 -15.31
N ILE A 22 5.62 12.14 -14.54
CA ILE A 22 4.42 11.45 -15.04
C ILE A 22 3.21 11.69 -14.13
N GLU A 23 2.03 11.60 -14.73
CA GLU A 23 0.75 11.62 -14.04
C GLU A 23 -0.09 10.41 -14.48
N VAL A 24 -0.68 9.71 -13.53
CA VAL A 24 -1.50 8.51 -13.80
C VAL A 24 -2.69 8.50 -12.85
N GLN A 25 -3.86 8.16 -13.36
CA GLN A 25 -5.04 7.94 -12.52
C GLN A 25 -4.91 6.60 -11.78
N ASN A 26 -5.25 6.61 -10.48
CA ASN A 26 -5.41 5.40 -9.71
C ASN A 26 -6.74 4.70 -10.02
N ALA A 27 -7.02 3.59 -9.36
CA ALA A 27 -8.26 2.82 -9.56
C ALA A 27 -9.54 3.63 -9.25
N ASP A 28 -9.44 4.66 -8.41
CA ASP A 28 -10.57 5.53 -8.04
C ASP A 28 -10.72 6.73 -8.98
N GLY A 29 -9.92 6.79 -10.06
CA GLY A 29 -9.92 7.89 -11.02
C GLY A 29 -9.22 9.16 -10.54
N ILE A 30 -8.51 9.11 -9.42
CA ILE A 30 -7.72 10.23 -8.89
C ILE A 30 -6.38 10.27 -9.60
N THR A 31 -6.04 11.41 -10.21
CA THR A 31 -4.72 11.61 -10.82
C THR A 31 -3.68 11.76 -9.73
N ILE A 32 -2.64 10.91 -9.76
CA ILE A 32 -1.48 10.99 -8.87
C ILE A 32 -0.25 11.32 -9.70
N TYR A 33 0.59 12.18 -9.16
CA TYR A 33 1.81 12.68 -9.81
C TYR A 33 3.02 11.96 -9.26
N TYR A 34 3.97 11.62 -10.15
CA TYR A 34 5.16 10.85 -9.79
C TYR A 34 6.41 11.41 -10.41
N ASN A 35 7.52 11.27 -9.69
CA ASN A 35 8.86 11.46 -10.22
C ASN A 35 9.57 10.11 -10.36
N TYR A 36 10.41 10.00 -11.40
CA TYR A 36 11.34 8.89 -11.51
C TYR A 36 12.44 9.01 -10.47
N ILE A 37 12.69 7.92 -9.78
CA ILE A 37 13.81 7.77 -8.85
C ILE A 37 14.62 6.52 -9.19
N ASN A 38 15.78 6.34 -8.58
CA ASN A 38 16.67 5.19 -8.79
C ASN A 38 16.94 4.90 -10.29
N ASP A 39 17.42 5.91 -11.02
CA ASP A 39 17.70 5.87 -12.47
C ASP A 39 16.46 5.48 -13.31
N GLY A 40 15.28 5.93 -12.89
CA GLY A 40 14.03 5.68 -13.59
C GLY A 40 13.46 4.27 -13.41
N LYS A 41 13.97 3.51 -12.43
CA LYS A 41 13.51 2.14 -12.13
C LYS A 41 12.31 2.14 -11.19
N GLU A 42 12.16 3.17 -10.37
CA GLU A 42 11.14 3.31 -9.33
C GLU A 42 10.47 4.67 -9.41
N LEU A 43 9.39 4.84 -8.66
CA LEU A 43 8.60 6.07 -8.61
C LEU A 43 8.50 6.59 -7.17
N ALA A 44 8.54 7.91 -7.04
CA ALA A 44 8.12 8.64 -5.86
C ALA A 44 6.83 9.41 -6.16
N VAL A 45 5.84 9.33 -5.28
CA VAL A 45 4.68 10.24 -5.34
C VAL A 45 5.17 11.66 -5.12
N THR A 46 4.65 12.61 -5.88
CA THR A 46 5.02 14.02 -5.79
C THR A 46 3.80 14.92 -5.98
N PHE A 47 4.00 16.24 -6.02
CA PHE A 47 2.97 17.24 -6.23
C PHE A 47 2.89 17.67 -7.71
N ARG A 48 1.80 18.33 -8.08
CA ARG A 48 1.57 18.88 -9.42
C ARG A 48 2.35 20.17 -9.63
N GLY A 49 2.80 20.38 -10.88
CA GLY A 49 3.40 21.64 -11.34
C GLY A 49 4.79 21.90 -10.80
N SER A 50 5.23 23.15 -10.81
CA SER A 50 6.59 23.55 -10.45
C SER A 50 6.72 24.09 -9.01
N ASN A 51 5.62 24.29 -8.31
CA ASN A 51 5.60 24.85 -6.96
C ASN A 51 4.53 24.12 -6.11
N TYR A 52 4.97 23.44 -5.07
CA TYR A 52 4.09 22.69 -4.15
C TYR A 52 2.98 23.55 -3.54
N ALA A 53 3.24 24.81 -3.20
CA ALA A 53 2.27 25.71 -2.59
C ALA A 53 1.12 26.13 -3.53
N SER A 54 1.25 25.93 -4.85
CA SER A 54 0.25 26.33 -5.83
C SER A 54 -0.92 25.37 -5.93
N TYR A 55 -0.79 24.14 -5.42
CA TYR A 55 -1.77 23.05 -5.58
C TYR A 55 -2.14 22.37 -4.25
N SER A 56 -2.10 23.10 -3.16
CA SER A 56 -2.37 22.62 -1.79
C SER A 56 -3.77 22.03 -1.53
N LYS A 57 -4.64 22.00 -2.52
CA LYS A 57 -6.00 21.40 -2.42
C LYS A 57 -6.25 20.32 -3.45
N GLU A 58 -5.20 19.79 -4.03
CA GLU A 58 -5.30 18.88 -5.17
C GLU A 58 -5.91 17.54 -4.77
N TYR A 59 -5.52 17.00 -3.61
CA TYR A 59 -6.02 15.74 -3.11
C TYR A 59 -7.10 15.97 -2.04
N GLN A 60 -8.25 15.33 -2.22
CA GLN A 60 -9.40 15.42 -1.31
C GLN A 60 -9.99 14.04 -1.08
N GLY A 61 -10.65 13.84 0.06
CA GLY A 61 -11.26 12.55 0.39
C GLY A 61 -10.23 11.46 0.63
N ASN A 62 -10.50 10.29 0.13
CA ASN A 62 -9.64 9.11 0.28
C ASN A 62 -8.74 8.96 -0.94
N VAL A 63 -7.45 8.79 -0.76
CA VAL A 63 -6.48 8.57 -1.84
C VAL A 63 -5.77 7.25 -1.63
N ALA A 64 -5.91 6.32 -2.59
CA ALA A 64 -5.16 5.07 -2.60
C ALA A 64 -3.93 5.21 -3.52
N ILE A 65 -2.73 5.13 -2.94
CA ILE A 65 -1.48 5.09 -3.71
C ILE A 65 -1.27 3.65 -4.19
N PRO A 66 -1.15 3.41 -5.52
CA PRO A 66 -0.93 2.07 -6.03
C PRO A 66 0.50 1.58 -5.72
N GLU A 67 0.66 0.27 -5.55
CA GLU A 67 1.98 -0.35 -5.35
C GLU A 67 2.88 -0.23 -6.58
N GLU A 68 2.27 -0.30 -7.77
CA GLU A 68 2.94 -0.22 -9.05
C GLU A 68 2.15 0.67 -10.02
N VAL A 69 2.87 1.35 -10.91
CA VAL A 69 2.29 2.19 -11.96
C VAL A 69 2.85 1.78 -13.31
N THR A 70 1.96 1.55 -14.27
CA THR A 70 2.34 1.30 -15.67
C THR A 70 2.18 2.58 -16.49
N TYR A 71 3.29 3.05 -17.07
CA TYR A 71 3.32 4.22 -17.95
C TYR A 71 4.21 3.92 -19.16
N MET A 72 3.72 4.17 -20.37
CA MET A 72 4.41 3.88 -21.65
C MET A 72 4.95 2.43 -21.70
N ASN A 73 4.08 1.44 -21.38
CA ASN A 73 4.39 0.01 -21.36
C ASN A 73 5.54 -0.43 -20.40
N ARG A 74 5.81 0.37 -19.38
CA ARG A 74 6.77 0.03 -18.33
C ARG A 74 6.12 0.14 -16.97
N THR A 75 6.09 -0.96 -16.24
CA THR A 75 5.61 -1.01 -14.86
C THR A 75 6.76 -0.70 -13.90
N ARG A 76 6.49 0.18 -12.91
CA ARG A 76 7.45 0.58 -11.88
C ARG A 76 6.79 0.57 -10.52
N LYS A 77 7.54 0.16 -9.51
CA LYS A 77 7.09 0.23 -8.11
C LYS A 77 7.08 1.66 -7.61
N VAL A 78 6.08 1.99 -6.80
CA VAL A 78 6.04 3.23 -6.03
C VAL A 78 6.72 2.94 -4.69
N THR A 79 7.94 3.43 -4.50
CA THR A 79 8.77 3.09 -3.34
C THR A 79 8.99 4.25 -2.37
N SER A 80 8.50 5.44 -2.71
CA SER A 80 8.64 6.63 -1.85
C SER A 80 7.42 7.55 -1.98
N ILE A 81 7.09 8.21 -0.87
CA ILE A 81 6.30 9.44 -0.88
C ILE A 81 7.31 10.59 -0.83
N GLY A 82 7.38 11.36 -1.90
CA GLY A 82 8.35 12.44 -2.05
C GLY A 82 8.04 13.64 -1.16
N SER A 83 9.00 14.55 -1.06
CA SER A 83 8.82 15.79 -0.31
C SER A 83 7.68 16.62 -0.89
N TYR A 84 6.84 17.18 0.00
CA TYR A 84 5.68 18.02 -0.35
C TYR A 84 4.59 17.32 -1.18
N ALA A 85 4.57 16.00 -1.28
CA ALA A 85 3.66 15.26 -2.16
C ALA A 85 2.17 15.59 -1.93
N PHE A 86 1.77 15.77 -0.68
CA PHE A 86 0.40 16.12 -0.26
C PHE A 86 0.36 17.39 0.60
N ASP A 87 1.37 18.26 0.48
CA ASP A 87 1.46 19.47 1.29
C ASP A 87 0.22 20.35 1.16
N GLY A 88 -0.34 20.78 2.30
CA GLY A 88 -1.53 21.61 2.37
C GLY A 88 -2.83 20.96 1.92
N CYS A 89 -2.87 19.66 1.63
CA CYS A 89 -4.08 18.95 1.22
C CYS A 89 -5.06 18.78 2.39
N SER A 90 -5.62 19.90 2.87
CA SER A 90 -6.52 19.93 4.03
C SER A 90 -7.84 19.17 3.83
N GLY A 91 -8.21 18.86 2.60
CA GLY A 91 -9.39 18.05 2.26
C GLY A 91 -9.09 16.53 2.19
N LEU A 92 -7.82 16.11 2.33
CA LEU A 92 -7.46 14.70 2.37
C LEU A 92 -7.93 14.10 3.71
N THR A 93 -8.81 13.09 3.66
CA THR A 93 -9.39 12.47 4.86
C THR A 93 -8.72 11.15 5.22
N SER A 94 -8.23 10.41 4.23
CA SER A 94 -7.41 9.23 4.44
C SER A 94 -6.44 9.01 3.27
N VAL A 95 -5.35 8.31 3.54
CA VAL A 95 -4.40 7.87 2.51
C VAL A 95 -4.03 6.41 2.74
N THR A 96 -4.10 5.61 1.68
CA THR A 96 -3.58 4.25 1.69
C THR A 96 -2.17 4.25 1.13
N ILE A 97 -1.20 3.93 1.98
CA ILE A 97 0.22 3.84 1.62
C ILE A 97 0.54 2.36 1.38
N PRO A 98 1.00 1.96 0.19
CA PRO A 98 1.27 0.56 -0.12
C PRO A 98 2.56 0.05 0.56
N ASN A 99 2.66 -1.28 0.70
CA ASN A 99 3.83 -1.93 1.31
C ASN A 99 5.11 -1.82 0.47
N SER A 100 5.05 -1.30 -0.74
CA SER A 100 6.22 -0.97 -1.56
C SER A 100 6.94 0.30 -1.09
N VAL A 101 6.26 1.19 -0.34
CA VAL A 101 6.82 2.46 0.12
C VAL A 101 7.78 2.22 1.29
N THR A 102 9.02 2.69 1.14
CA THR A 102 10.09 2.54 2.13
C THR A 102 10.45 3.84 2.85
N SER A 103 10.01 4.99 2.33
CA SER A 103 10.29 6.30 2.91
C SER A 103 9.15 7.29 2.70
N ILE A 104 8.98 8.17 3.70
CA ILE A 104 8.06 9.32 3.66
C ILE A 104 8.94 10.58 3.74
N GLY A 105 8.86 11.41 2.71
CA GLY A 105 9.71 12.60 2.54
C GLY A 105 9.33 13.76 3.44
N SER A 106 10.17 14.80 3.43
CA SER A 106 9.93 16.02 4.21
C SER A 106 8.69 16.75 3.72
N HIS A 107 7.87 17.26 4.67
CA HIS A 107 6.60 17.96 4.38
C HIS A 107 5.60 17.14 3.53
N ALA A 108 5.74 15.82 3.47
CA ALA A 108 4.92 14.98 2.58
C ALA A 108 3.41 15.15 2.81
N PHE A 109 2.98 15.32 4.05
CA PHE A 109 1.59 15.55 4.47
C PHE A 109 1.43 16.79 5.36
N ASP A 110 2.35 17.76 5.27
CA ASP A 110 2.26 18.97 6.09
C ASP A 110 0.94 19.70 5.81
N GLY A 111 0.24 20.13 6.86
CA GLY A 111 -1.05 20.82 6.74
C GLY A 111 -2.23 19.96 6.25
N CYS A 112 -2.12 18.64 6.19
CA CYS A 112 -3.24 17.75 5.89
C CYS A 112 -4.21 17.69 7.09
N SER A 113 -4.84 18.80 7.43
CA SER A 113 -5.66 18.95 8.64
C SER A 113 -6.92 18.07 8.65
N GLY A 114 -7.39 17.62 7.49
CA GLY A 114 -8.52 16.70 7.35
C GLY A 114 -8.15 15.22 7.57
N LEU A 115 -6.85 14.88 7.60
CA LEU A 115 -6.38 13.51 7.75
C LEU A 115 -6.66 13.01 9.18
N THR A 116 -7.61 12.08 9.32
CA THR A 116 -8.06 11.58 10.63
C THR A 116 -7.29 10.36 11.10
N SER A 117 -6.75 9.60 10.16
CA SER A 117 -5.93 8.42 10.42
C SER A 117 -4.93 8.19 9.30
N VAL A 118 -3.79 7.61 9.63
CA VAL A 118 -2.79 7.13 8.68
C VAL A 118 -2.20 5.82 9.17
N THR A 119 -2.14 4.84 8.28
CA THR A 119 -1.40 3.60 8.52
C THR A 119 -0.04 3.71 7.85
N ILE A 120 1.03 3.73 8.64
CA ILE A 120 2.41 3.70 8.14
C ILE A 120 2.81 2.23 7.97
N PRO A 121 3.10 1.76 6.75
CA PRO A 121 3.44 0.36 6.52
C PRO A 121 4.76 -0.06 7.18
N ASN A 122 4.89 -1.36 7.49
CA ASN A 122 6.13 -1.95 8.03
C ASN A 122 7.31 -1.95 7.04
N SER A 123 7.10 -1.52 5.82
CA SER A 123 8.17 -1.26 4.83
C SER A 123 8.87 0.08 5.04
N VAL A 124 8.22 1.04 5.71
CA VAL A 124 8.76 2.39 5.92
C VAL A 124 9.88 2.35 6.95
N THR A 125 11.04 2.86 6.56
CA THR A 125 12.26 2.90 7.41
C THR A 125 12.57 4.29 7.94
N SER A 126 12.01 5.35 7.33
CA SER A 126 12.24 6.73 7.75
C SER A 126 11.03 7.63 7.50
N ILE A 127 10.82 8.56 8.43
CA ILE A 127 9.82 9.64 8.34
C ILE A 127 10.57 10.96 8.34
N GLY A 128 10.39 11.76 7.27
CA GLY A 128 11.12 13.00 7.04
C GLY A 128 10.73 14.14 7.98
N ASP A 129 11.44 15.26 7.86
CA ASP A 129 11.17 16.48 8.60
C ASP A 129 9.80 17.05 8.22
N CYS A 130 9.01 17.48 9.21
CA CYS A 130 7.67 18.03 9.01
C CYS A 130 6.70 17.12 8.24
N ALA A 131 6.96 15.82 8.13
CA ALA A 131 6.23 14.92 7.23
C ALA A 131 4.72 14.91 7.48
N PHE A 132 4.26 15.05 8.71
CA PHE A 132 2.85 15.14 9.14
C PHE A 132 2.59 16.38 10.00
N GLN A 133 3.42 17.42 9.86
CA GLN A 133 3.23 18.64 10.63
C GLN A 133 1.82 19.19 10.39
N SER A 134 1.19 19.72 11.44
CA SER A 134 -0.14 20.35 11.38
C SER A 134 -1.26 19.44 10.84
N CYS A 135 -1.12 18.12 10.91
CA CYS A 135 -2.21 17.17 10.67
C CYS A 135 -3.14 17.15 11.90
N SER A 136 -3.87 18.25 12.12
CA SER A 136 -4.67 18.47 13.33
C SER A 136 -5.86 17.51 13.49
N GLY A 137 -6.31 16.85 12.40
CA GLY A 137 -7.35 15.83 12.45
C GLY A 137 -6.86 14.45 12.93
N LEU A 138 -5.52 14.23 12.95
CA LEU A 138 -4.94 12.94 13.30
C LEU A 138 -5.11 12.67 14.80
N THR A 139 -5.80 11.58 15.15
CA THR A 139 -6.13 11.24 16.54
C THR A 139 -5.15 10.29 17.20
N SER A 140 -4.54 9.42 16.40
CA SER A 140 -3.52 8.48 16.86
C SER A 140 -2.52 8.19 15.76
N VAL A 141 -1.30 7.81 16.13
CA VAL A 141 -0.28 7.33 15.21
C VAL A 141 0.50 6.17 15.81
N ILE A 142 0.72 5.14 14.97
CA ILE A 142 1.61 4.03 15.29
C ILE A 142 2.81 4.13 14.36
N ILE A 143 3.98 4.34 14.95
CA ILE A 143 5.26 4.29 14.24
C ILE A 143 5.73 2.82 14.24
N PRO A 144 5.81 2.17 13.09
CA PRO A 144 6.15 0.74 13.03
C PRO A 144 7.59 0.45 13.45
N ASN A 145 7.84 -0.82 13.80
CA ASN A 145 9.17 -1.26 14.26
C ASN A 145 10.27 -1.15 13.18
N SER A 146 9.91 -1.03 11.92
CA SER A 146 10.83 -0.82 10.79
C SER A 146 11.41 0.59 10.74
N VAL A 147 10.72 1.59 11.30
CA VAL A 147 11.17 2.99 11.29
C VAL A 147 12.37 3.15 12.21
N THR A 148 13.45 3.69 11.66
CA THR A 148 14.69 3.94 12.40
C THR A 148 14.86 5.40 12.81
N SER A 149 14.21 6.34 12.11
CA SER A 149 14.30 7.77 12.37
C SER A 149 12.97 8.50 12.13
N ILE A 150 12.67 9.41 13.04
CA ILE A 150 11.56 10.35 12.96
C ILE A 150 12.17 11.75 12.88
N GLY A 151 11.84 12.51 11.83
CA GLY A 151 12.44 13.80 11.52
C GLY A 151 12.06 14.92 12.49
N TYR A 152 12.71 16.08 12.28
CA TYR A 152 12.37 17.33 12.95
C TYR A 152 10.89 17.67 12.70
N ASN A 153 10.14 18.01 13.75
CA ASN A 153 8.76 18.47 13.64
C ASN A 153 7.80 17.48 12.92
N ALA A 154 8.18 16.21 12.80
CA ALA A 154 7.49 15.24 11.92
C ALA A 154 5.99 15.10 12.21
N PHE A 155 5.56 15.22 13.45
CA PHE A 155 4.16 15.27 13.92
C PHE A 155 3.91 16.54 14.76
N GLY A 156 4.68 17.58 14.51
CA GLY A 156 4.52 18.87 15.21
C GLY A 156 3.15 19.48 14.93
N ASN A 157 2.54 20.08 15.96
CA ASN A 157 1.22 20.70 15.84
C ASN A 157 0.07 19.77 15.39
N CYS A 158 0.21 18.46 15.54
CA CYS A 158 -0.88 17.52 15.39
C CYS A 158 -1.81 17.57 16.61
N SER A 159 -2.53 18.68 16.78
CA SER A 159 -3.28 19.00 18.01
C SER A 159 -4.39 18.00 18.37
N GLY A 160 -4.83 17.18 17.43
CA GLY A 160 -5.81 16.12 17.65
C GLY A 160 -5.25 14.83 18.25
N LEU A 161 -3.90 14.67 18.32
CA LEU A 161 -3.29 13.42 18.78
C LEU A 161 -3.59 13.17 20.26
N THR A 162 -4.18 12.02 20.53
CA THR A 162 -4.43 11.51 21.89
C THR A 162 -3.53 10.32 22.26
N SER A 163 -2.97 9.65 21.28
CA SER A 163 -2.08 8.50 21.49
C SER A 163 -0.99 8.42 20.43
N VAL A 164 0.21 8.05 20.88
CA VAL A 164 1.37 7.78 20.01
C VAL A 164 2.03 6.49 20.45
N THR A 165 2.25 5.56 19.52
CA THR A 165 3.08 4.38 19.74
C THR A 165 4.38 4.50 18.94
N ILE A 166 5.53 4.34 19.60
CA ILE A 166 6.86 4.43 19.01
C ILE A 166 7.45 3.03 18.95
N GLY A 167 7.66 2.55 17.73
CA GLY A 167 8.20 1.21 17.46
C GLY A 167 9.61 0.98 18.00
N SER A 168 9.93 -0.28 18.26
CA SER A 168 11.19 -0.71 18.88
C SER A 168 12.44 -0.44 18.03
N GLY A 169 12.28 -0.26 16.70
CA GLY A 169 13.39 0.00 15.78
C GLY A 169 13.86 1.46 15.75
N VAL A 170 13.11 2.40 16.38
CA VAL A 170 13.44 3.82 16.35
C VAL A 170 14.73 4.08 17.13
N LYS A 171 15.68 4.74 16.45
CA LYS A 171 17.02 5.11 16.99
C LYS A 171 17.24 6.61 17.09
N GLY A 172 16.31 7.42 16.56
CA GLY A 172 16.37 8.86 16.61
C GLY A 172 15.01 9.50 16.46
N ILE A 173 14.72 10.51 17.29
CA ILE A 173 13.51 11.33 17.23
C ILE A 173 13.95 12.79 17.19
N GLY A 174 13.54 13.48 16.14
CA GLY A 174 13.89 14.87 15.91
C GLY A 174 13.33 15.82 16.96
N ILE A 175 13.92 17.00 17.02
CA ILE A 175 13.42 18.12 17.84
C ILE A 175 11.99 18.46 17.39
N ASN A 176 11.12 18.77 18.33
CA ASN A 176 9.71 19.10 18.12
C ASN A 176 8.86 17.99 17.43
N ALA A 177 9.36 16.77 17.33
CA ALA A 177 8.67 15.73 16.56
C ALA A 177 7.20 15.53 16.95
N PHE A 178 6.83 15.73 18.21
CA PHE A 178 5.47 15.65 18.74
C PHE A 178 5.09 16.90 19.56
N ASN A 179 5.78 18.02 19.36
CA ASN A 179 5.47 19.27 20.06
C ASN A 179 4.20 19.92 19.47
N GLY A 180 3.44 20.65 20.30
CA GLY A 180 2.20 21.29 19.86
C GLY A 180 0.97 20.39 19.89
N ALA A 181 1.11 19.15 20.39
CA ALA A 181 0.02 18.26 20.74
C ALA A 181 0.09 17.91 22.22
N ASP A 182 -1.06 17.87 22.89
CA ASP A 182 -1.17 17.44 24.29
C ASP A 182 -1.60 15.98 24.32
N ILE A 183 -0.62 15.08 24.25
CA ILE A 183 -0.81 13.65 24.08
C ILE A 183 -0.93 12.96 25.43
N PRO A 184 -2.10 12.47 25.86
CA PRO A 184 -2.25 11.83 27.17
C PRO A 184 -1.62 10.44 27.28
N THR A 185 -1.42 9.76 26.15
CA THR A 185 -0.85 8.41 26.13
C THR A 185 0.32 8.32 25.16
N VAL A 186 1.52 8.04 25.70
CA VAL A 186 2.71 7.77 24.90
C VAL A 186 3.18 6.35 25.20
N ILE A 187 3.30 5.53 24.17
CA ILE A 187 3.79 4.15 24.26
C ILE A 187 5.13 4.09 23.56
N SER A 188 6.17 3.68 24.24
CA SER A 188 7.47 3.41 23.64
C SER A 188 7.80 1.94 23.73
N LEU A 189 8.07 1.31 22.59
CA LEU A 189 8.48 -0.09 22.51
C LEU A 189 10.02 -0.24 22.49
N ILE A 190 10.76 0.83 22.80
CA ILE A 190 12.22 0.87 22.76
C ILE A 190 12.79 0.25 24.02
N GLU A 191 13.50 -0.87 23.93
CA GLU A 191 14.11 -1.54 25.09
C GLU A 191 15.32 -0.80 25.65
N ASN A 192 16.04 -0.08 24.80
CA ASN A 192 17.23 0.69 25.16
C ASN A 192 17.03 2.14 24.71
N PRO A 193 16.38 2.97 25.56
CA PRO A 193 16.05 4.33 25.18
C PRO A 193 17.32 5.17 24.98
N PHE A 194 17.28 6.04 24.00
CA PHE A 194 18.31 7.02 23.68
C PHE A 194 17.83 8.42 24.07
N LYS A 195 18.76 9.38 24.16
CA LYS A 195 18.46 10.77 24.51
C LYS A 195 17.49 11.43 23.54
N ILE A 196 16.44 12.05 24.06
CA ILE A 196 15.54 12.97 23.34
C ILE A 196 15.60 14.37 23.96
N THR A 197 15.02 15.38 23.28
CA THR A 197 14.99 16.74 23.83
C THR A 197 13.88 16.84 24.85
N GLY A 198 14.25 17.17 26.11
CA GLY A 198 13.38 17.19 27.28
C GLY A 198 12.56 18.46 27.42
N LYS A 199 11.74 18.52 28.51
CA LYS A 199 10.73 19.56 28.77
C LYS A 199 11.27 20.96 29.03
N THR A 200 12.52 21.08 29.44
CA THR A 200 13.14 22.38 29.76
C THR A 200 13.63 23.14 28.54
N SER A 201 13.68 22.52 27.38
CA SER A 201 14.06 23.12 26.10
C SER A 201 12.85 23.79 25.45
N ASP A 202 13.03 24.91 24.79
CA ASP A 202 12.00 25.51 23.93
C ASP A 202 11.74 24.65 22.69
N SER A 203 12.73 23.84 22.30
CA SER A 203 12.67 22.90 21.16
C SER A 203 12.50 21.45 21.63
N ARG A 204 11.50 21.19 22.45
CA ARG A 204 11.24 19.90 23.11
C ARG A 204 10.61 18.86 22.19
N THR A 205 10.91 17.56 22.36
CA THR A 205 10.36 16.48 21.55
C THR A 205 8.84 16.35 21.69
N PHE A 206 8.30 16.43 22.89
CA PHE A 206 6.87 16.47 23.23
C PHE A 206 6.47 17.81 23.83
N SER A 207 5.19 18.15 23.85
CA SER A 207 4.71 19.36 24.53
C SER A 207 5.03 19.29 26.05
N GLN A 208 5.14 20.44 26.68
CA GLN A 208 5.33 20.48 28.13
C GLN A 208 4.17 19.82 28.87
N ASN A 209 2.95 19.95 28.33
CA ASN A 209 1.77 19.35 28.91
C ASN A 209 1.82 17.82 28.80
N THR A 210 2.31 17.28 27.67
CA THR A 210 2.54 15.84 27.50
C THR A 210 3.56 15.32 28.53
N PHE A 211 4.70 15.97 28.72
CA PHE A 211 5.67 15.57 29.76
C PHE A 211 5.09 15.56 31.17
N ASN A 212 4.19 16.50 31.46
CA ASN A 212 3.63 16.65 32.82
C ASN A 212 2.42 15.75 33.09
N ASN A 213 1.61 15.42 32.09
CA ASN A 213 0.30 14.82 32.31
C ASN A 213 0.11 13.46 31.59
N ALA A 214 0.96 13.14 30.61
CA ALA A 214 0.86 11.88 29.91
C ALA A 214 1.41 10.72 30.74
N THR A 215 0.81 9.55 30.59
CA THR A 215 1.45 8.30 30.99
C THR A 215 2.33 7.79 29.84
N LEU A 216 3.62 7.64 30.12
CA LEU A 216 4.57 6.98 29.24
C LEU A 216 4.62 5.48 29.59
N TYR A 217 4.13 4.66 28.70
CA TYR A 217 4.23 3.21 28.82
C TYR A 217 5.51 2.71 28.17
N VAL A 218 6.24 1.83 28.86
CA VAL A 218 7.56 1.33 28.43
C VAL A 218 7.62 -0.19 28.55
N PRO A 219 8.53 -0.88 27.83
CA PRO A 219 8.70 -2.31 27.90
C PRO A 219 9.01 -2.77 29.34
N LYS A 220 8.54 -3.98 29.68
CA LYS A 220 8.75 -4.56 31.02
C LYS A 220 10.23 -4.62 31.38
N GLY A 221 10.58 -4.19 32.59
CA GLY A 221 11.96 -4.15 33.10
C GLY A 221 12.81 -2.99 32.57
N THR A 222 12.19 -1.96 31.92
CA THR A 222 12.95 -0.83 31.34
C THR A 222 12.72 0.50 32.04
N ILE A 223 11.82 0.58 33.03
CA ILE A 223 11.49 1.86 33.72
C ILE A 223 12.75 2.59 34.18
N ASP A 224 13.69 1.89 34.82
CA ASP A 224 14.92 2.53 35.33
C ASP A 224 15.79 3.09 34.21
N LYS A 225 15.82 2.42 33.03
CA LYS A 225 16.52 2.94 31.86
C LYS A 225 15.88 4.26 31.39
N TYR A 226 14.54 4.32 31.30
CA TYR A 226 13.83 5.52 30.90
C TYR A 226 14.00 6.67 31.90
N LYS A 227 13.95 6.38 33.22
CA LYS A 227 14.20 7.36 34.30
C LYS A 227 15.64 7.86 34.32
N ALA A 228 16.59 7.09 33.76
CA ALA A 228 17.99 7.49 33.63
C ALA A 228 18.31 8.24 32.33
N THR A 229 17.43 8.15 31.30
CA THR A 229 17.71 8.70 29.98
C THR A 229 17.20 10.13 29.83
N ASP A 230 18.08 11.06 29.40
CA ASP A 230 17.73 12.46 29.19
C ASP A 230 16.53 12.63 28.24
N GLY A 231 15.61 13.48 28.64
CA GLY A 231 14.36 13.78 27.97
C GLY A 231 13.25 12.79 28.34
N TRP A 232 13.48 11.48 28.30
CA TRP A 232 12.48 10.50 28.74
C TRP A 232 12.20 10.60 30.25
N LYS A 233 13.24 10.88 31.08
CA LYS A 233 13.11 11.08 32.53
C LYS A 233 12.21 12.26 32.91
N ASP A 234 11.87 13.11 31.94
CA ASP A 234 11.02 14.30 32.17
C ASP A 234 9.53 13.97 32.18
N PHE A 235 9.12 12.76 31.76
CA PHE A 235 7.77 12.27 31.98
C PHE A 235 7.52 12.02 33.47
N LEU A 236 6.44 12.60 34.01
CA LEU A 236 6.10 12.43 35.42
C LEU A 236 5.53 11.04 35.74
N PHE A 237 4.85 10.43 34.77
CA PHE A 237 4.24 9.11 34.91
C PHE A 237 4.89 8.16 33.90
N ILE A 238 5.64 7.18 34.39
CA ILE A 238 6.28 6.12 33.59
C ILE A 238 5.84 4.78 34.16
N GLU A 239 5.16 3.99 33.35
CA GLU A 239 4.60 2.69 33.72
C GLU A 239 5.08 1.59 32.76
N GLU A 240 5.19 0.36 33.24
CA GLU A 240 5.42 -0.78 32.38
C GLU A 240 4.14 -1.19 31.70
N GLY A 241 4.22 -1.56 30.41
CA GLY A 241 3.09 -2.05 29.64
C GLY A 241 2.83 -1.23 28.38
N THR A 242 1.62 -1.35 27.88
CA THR A 242 1.20 -0.81 26.58
C THR A 242 -0.01 0.09 26.66
N GLY A 243 -0.31 0.62 27.86
CA GLY A 243 -1.32 1.67 28.00
C GLY A 243 -2.78 1.26 27.98
N GLY A 244 -3.07 0.02 28.14
CA GLY A 244 -4.42 -0.52 28.19
C GLY A 244 -4.37 -2.01 27.96
N GLY A 245 -4.54 -2.78 29.00
CA GLY A 245 -4.61 -4.23 29.09
C GLY A 245 -4.03 -4.98 27.90
N ASP A 246 -2.98 -5.70 28.17
CA ASP A 246 -2.23 -6.59 27.27
C ASP A 246 -1.25 -5.90 26.31
N THR A 247 0.02 -6.36 26.42
CA THR A 247 1.08 -6.07 25.44
C THR A 247 0.53 -6.15 24.03
N PRO A 248 0.76 -5.16 23.15
CA PRO A 248 0.75 -5.49 21.76
C PRO A 248 2.08 -6.25 21.47
N THR A 249 2.08 -7.55 21.59
CA THR A 249 2.54 -8.28 20.42
C THR A 249 1.71 -7.67 19.32
N THR A 250 2.31 -6.88 18.39
CA THR A 250 1.58 -6.37 17.25
C THR A 250 0.91 -7.60 16.64
N GLN A 251 -0.38 -7.75 16.98
CA GLN A 251 -1.13 -8.86 16.49
C GLN A 251 -1.27 -8.55 15.01
N LYS A 252 -0.61 -9.34 14.19
CA LYS A 252 -0.67 -9.18 12.75
C LYS A 252 -2.11 -9.47 12.33
N CYS A 253 -2.68 -8.63 11.48
CA CYS A 253 -3.95 -8.97 10.88
C CYS A 253 -3.84 -10.31 10.15
N GLU A 254 -4.88 -11.14 10.28
CA GLU A 254 -4.96 -12.37 9.51
C GLU A 254 -5.06 -12.04 8.02
N LYS A 255 -4.36 -12.87 7.22
CA LYS A 255 -4.32 -12.73 5.77
C LYS A 255 -5.72 -12.82 5.19
N PRO A 256 -6.17 -11.85 4.35
CA PRO A 256 -7.52 -11.87 3.80
C PRO A 256 -7.74 -13.07 2.88
N THR A 257 -8.98 -13.53 2.85
CA THR A 257 -9.47 -14.45 1.82
C THR A 257 -10.08 -13.66 0.67
N ILE A 258 -9.92 -14.20 -0.54
CA ILE A 258 -10.47 -13.65 -1.78
C ILE A 258 -11.47 -14.66 -2.31
N SER A 259 -12.71 -14.23 -2.58
CA SER A 259 -13.73 -15.05 -3.22
C SER A 259 -14.42 -14.30 -4.34
N TYR A 260 -14.92 -15.05 -5.33
CA TYR A 260 -15.70 -14.51 -6.44
C TYR A 260 -16.95 -15.37 -6.62
N GLU A 261 -18.11 -14.75 -6.42
CA GLU A 261 -19.41 -15.41 -6.56
C GLU A 261 -20.43 -14.45 -7.16
N ASN A 262 -21.25 -14.94 -8.08
CA ASN A 262 -22.34 -14.18 -8.70
C ASN A 262 -21.94 -12.80 -9.24
N GLY A 263 -20.77 -12.71 -9.88
CA GLY A 263 -20.27 -11.45 -10.44
C GLY A 263 -19.65 -10.49 -9.41
N LYS A 264 -19.54 -10.92 -8.14
CA LYS A 264 -19.03 -10.09 -7.04
C LYS A 264 -17.72 -10.66 -6.49
N LEU A 265 -16.69 -9.82 -6.47
CA LEU A 265 -15.44 -10.09 -5.78
C LEU A 265 -15.59 -9.67 -4.31
N THR A 266 -15.25 -10.54 -3.38
CA THR A 266 -15.37 -10.29 -1.94
C THR A 266 -14.04 -10.57 -1.24
N PHE A 267 -13.68 -9.69 -0.32
CA PHE A 267 -12.49 -9.81 0.53
C PHE A 267 -12.95 -9.90 1.99
N THR A 268 -12.45 -10.90 2.73
CA THR A 268 -12.76 -11.06 4.14
C THR A 268 -11.49 -11.32 4.93
N SER A 269 -11.38 -10.74 6.14
CA SER A 269 -10.32 -11.03 7.10
C SER A 269 -10.96 -11.56 8.38
N GLU A 270 -10.37 -12.58 9.00
CA GLU A 270 -10.80 -13.10 10.29
C GLU A 270 -10.46 -12.15 11.44
N THR A 271 -9.62 -11.15 11.20
CA THR A 271 -9.36 -10.10 12.20
C THR A 271 -10.57 -9.19 12.32
N GLU A 272 -11.29 -9.28 13.44
CA GLU A 272 -12.47 -8.46 13.72
C GLU A 272 -12.18 -6.97 13.59
N GLY A 273 -13.00 -6.25 12.82
CA GLY A 273 -12.84 -4.80 12.56
C GLY A 273 -11.69 -4.43 11.64
N ALA A 274 -11.02 -5.40 11.00
CA ALA A 274 -10.03 -5.10 9.97
C ALA A 274 -10.69 -4.65 8.66
N VAL A 275 -10.03 -3.74 7.95
CA VAL A 275 -10.41 -3.26 6.63
C VAL A 275 -9.49 -3.89 5.59
N CYS A 276 -10.06 -4.49 4.55
CA CYS A 276 -9.28 -5.02 3.43
C CYS A 276 -8.92 -3.91 2.44
N GLN A 277 -7.64 -3.72 2.23
CA GLN A 277 -7.08 -2.83 1.20
C GLN A 277 -6.73 -3.67 -0.03
N TYR A 278 -7.19 -3.28 -1.21
CA TYR A 278 -6.96 -4.07 -2.42
C TYR A 278 -6.48 -3.23 -3.60
N SER A 279 -5.78 -3.88 -4.51
CA SER A 279 -5.50 -3.36 -5.84
C SER A 279 -5.86 -4.43 -6.89
N ILE A 280 -6.40 -4.01 -8.02
CA ILE A 280 -6.78 -4.86 -9.14
C ILE A 280 -6.09 -4.31 -10.39
N THR A 281 -5.27 -5.14 -11.02
CA THR A 281 -4.48 -4.75 -12.19
C THR A 281 -4.88 -5.61 -13.39
N ASP A 282 -5.14 -4.98 -14.54
CA ASP A 282 -5.33 -5.67 -15.81
C ASP A 282 -3.97 -6.08 -16.37
N THR A 283 -3.81 -7.38 -16.66
CA THR A 283 -2.55 -7.95 -17.15
C THR A 283 -2.58 -8.31 -18.64
N ASP A 284 -3.71 -8.14 -19.33
CA ASP A 284 -3.91 -8.62 -20.70
C ASP A 284 -3.79 -7.54 -21.78
N ILE A 285 -3.36 -6.32 -21.46
CA ILE A 285 -3.09 -5.28 -22.47
C ILE A 285 -1.88 -5.70 -23.29
N LYS A 286 -2.11 -6.31 -24.45
CA LYS A 286 -1.08 -6.62 -25.43
C LYS A 286 -1.09 -5.57 -26.52
N ALA A 287 0.04 -4.93 -26.75
CA ALA A 287 0.30 -4.24 -28.01
C ALA A 287 0.53 -5.32 -29.10
N GLY A 288 -0.27 -5.29 -30.14
CA GLY A 288 -0.16 -6.21 -31.27
C GLY A 288 -0.41 -5.48 -32.60
N SER A 289 0.05 -6.07 -33.71
CA SER A 289 -0.25 -5.62 -35.06
C SER A 289 -1.12 -6.69 -35.72
N GLY A 290 -2.30 -6.32 -36.22
CA GLY A 290 -3.25 -7.22 -36.92
C GLY A 290 -4.65 -6.63 -36.92
N ASN A 291 -5.55 -7.22 -37.73
CA ASN A 291 -6.91 -6.74 -37.90
C ASN A 291 -7.91 -7.34 -36.88
N GLU A 292 -7.47 -8.25 -36.02
CA GLU A 292 -8.30 -8.90 -35.00
C GLU A 292 -7.49 -9.04 -33.70
N VAL A 293 -8.09 -8.62 -32.59
CA VAL A 293 -7.58 -8.80 -31.24
C VAL A 293 -8.59 -9.61 -30.45
N GLN A 294 -8.15 -10.77 -29.93
CA GLN A 294 -8.93 -11.52 -28.97
C GLN A 294 -8.70 -10.89 -27.57
N LEU A 295 -9.69 -10.20 -27.07
CA LEU A 295 -9.65 -9.61 -25.73
C LEU A 295 -9.94 -10.72 -24.71
N GLY A 296 -8.89 -11.14 -24.00
CA GLY A 296 -9.02 -11.95 -22.80
C GLY A 296 -8.68 -11.05 -21.61
N VAL A 297 -9.60 -10.82 -20.72
CA VAL A 297 -9.35 -9.99 -19.54
C VAL A 297 -8.86 -10.89 -18.41
N THR A 298 -7.66 -10.60 -17.90
CA THR A 298 -7.08 -11.27 -16.75
C THR A 298 -6.70 -10.21 -15.73
N TYR A 299 -7.27 -10.28 -14.53
CA TYR A 299 -6.97 -9.37 -13.44
C TYR A 299 -6.08 -10.04 -12.41
N THR A 300 -5.02 -9.37 -12.01
CA THR A 300 -4.28 -9.70 -10.79
C THR A 300 -4.87 -8.91 -9.64
N ILE A 301 -5.26 -9.62 -8.59
CA ILE A 301 -5.88 -9.08 -7.39
C ILE A 301 -4.88 -9.23 -6.26
N SER A 302 -4.63 -8.15 -5.53
CA SER A 302 -3.81 -8.14 -4.32
C SER A 302 -4.61 -7.51 -3.20
N VAL A 303 -4.68 -8.15 -2.04
CA VAL A 303 -5.42 -7.65 -0.88
C VAL A 303 -4.69 -7.96 0.41
N TYR A 304 -4.67 -7.01 1.33
CA TYR A 304 -4.18 -7.19 2.68
C TYR A 304 -5.15 -6.53 3.68
N ALA A 305 -5.17 -7.00 4.89
CA ALA A 305 -6.02 -6.47 5.95
C ALA A 305 -5.26 -5.47 6.82
N THR A 306 -5.93 -4.40 7.21
CA THR A 306 -5.42 -3.37 8.10
C THR A 306 -6.36 -3.16 9.27
N LYS A 307 -5.82 -2.90 10.44
CA LYS A 307 -6.59 -2.51 11.63
C LYS A 307 -5.71 -1.62 12.51
N SER A 308 -6.29 -0.58 13.10
CA SER A 308 -5.56 0.27 14.04
C SER A 308 -5.03 -0.55 15.21
N GLY A 309 -3.73 -0.41 15.54
CA GLY A 309 -3.07 -1.18 16.57
C GLY A 309 -2.59 -2.59 16.17
N TYR A 310 -2.75 -2.97 14.91
CA TYR A 310 -2.28 -4.23 14.36
C TYR A 310 -1.26 -4.00 13.26
N ASP A 311 -0.34 -4.94 13.09
CA ASP A 311 0.46 -5.01 11.86
C ASP A 311 -0.43 -5.39 10.69
N ASN A 312 -0.13 -4.86 9.49
CA ASN A 312 -0.82 -5.27 8.29
C ASN A 312 -0.64 -6.78 8.07
N SER A 313 -1.67 -7.42 7.54
CA SER A 313 -1.58 -8.83 7.18
C SER A 313 -0.55 -9.07 6.07
N GLU A 314 -0.24 -10.33 5.82
CA GLU A 314 0.34 -10.74 4.54
C GLU A 314 -0.63 -10.43 3.42
N THR A 315 -0.08 -10.16 2.23
CA THR A 315 -0.88 -9.90 1.04
C THR A 315 -1.40 -11.22 0.47
N ALA A 316 -2.71 -11.37 0.39
CA ALA A 316 -3.34 -12.41 -0.42
C ALA A 316 -3.36 -11.97 -1.88
N THR A 317 -3.09 -12.89 -2.79
CA THR A 317 -3.14 -12.63 -4.24
C THR A 317 -3.98 -13.67 -4.95
N ALA A 318 -4.67 -13.24 -6.00
CA ALA A 318 -5.41 -14.11 -6.88
C ALA A 318 -5.35 -13.61 -8.33
N THR A 319 -5.60 -14.50 -9.27
CA THR A 319 -5.81 -14.16 -10.68
C THR A 319 -7.25 -14.47 -11.04
N LEU A 320 -8.01 -13.48 -11.50
CA LEU A 320 -9.36 -13.62 -12.00
C LEU A 320 -9.33 -13.57 -13.53
N CYS A 321 -9.85 -14.60 -14.20
CA CYS A 321 -9.93 -14.65 -15.66
C CYS A 321 -11.27 -15.25 -16.09
N TRP A 322 -11.59 -15.12 -17.38
CA TRP A 322 -12.78 -15.74 -17.98
C TRP A 322 -12.35 -16.83 -18.94
N ILE A 323 -13.04 -17.98 -18.85
CA ILE A 323 -12.91 -19.10 -19.76
C ILE A 323 -14.22 -19.25 -20.54
N ASP A 324 -14.12 -19.65 -21.82
CA ASP A 324 -15.29 -19.98 -22.58
C ASP A 324 -15.85 -21.32 -22.09
N GLN A 325 -17.15 -21.36 -21.77
CA GLN A 325 -17.82 -22.61 -21.44
C GLN A 325 -17.83 -23.49 -22.70
N GLN A 326 -17.48 -24.78 -22.55
CA GLN A 326 -17.65 -25.76 -23.64
C GLN A 326 -19.15 -25.86 -23.94
N PRO A 327 -19.56 -25.82 -25.24
CA PRO A 327 -20.97 -26.03 -25.57
C PRO A 327 -21.38 -27.41 -25.09
N LYS A 328 -22.36 -27.47 -24.20
CA LYS A 328 -23.05 -28.72 -23.88
C LYS A 328 -23.67 -29.22 -25.17
N THR A 329 -23.27 -30.39 -25.63
CA THR A 329 -23.76 -31.03 -26.84
C THR A 329 -25.22 -31.48 -26.65
N GLU A 330 -26.16 -30.54 -26.70
CA GLU A 330 -27.57 -30.80 -26.89
C GLU A 330 -28.15 -29.75 -27.84
N GLY A 331 -28.36 -30.16 -29.11
CA GLY A 331 -29.28 -29.51 -30.04
C GLY A 331 -28.80 -28.16 -30.63
N ILE A 332 -27.88 -28.21 -31.62
CA ILE A 332 -27.55 -27.03 -32.45
C ILE A 332 -28.70 -26.79 -33.43
N THR A 333 -29.52 -25.77 -33.16
CA THR A 333 -30.33 -25.09 -34.15
C THR A 333 -29.74 -23.71 -34.41
N ASN A 334 -29.27 -23.51 -35.62
CA ASN A 334 -28.76 -22.31 -36.28
C ASN A 334 -29.01 -20.97 -35.53
N GLY A 335 -28.05 -20.50 -34.77
CA GLY A 335 -27.96 -19.16 -34.17
C GLY A 335 -26.56 -18.98 -33.62
N ILE A 336 -25.97 -17.80 -33.76
CA ILE A 336 -24.71 -17.43 -33.12
C ILE A 336 -24.88 -17.67 -31.62
N ALA A 337 -24.35 -18.78 -31.11
CA ALA A 337 -24.39 -19.08 -29.68
C ALA A 337 -23.49 -18.07 -28.98
N ASN A 338 -24.09 -17.19 -28.19
CA ASN A 338 -23.36 -16.48 -27.14
C ASN A 338 -22.86 -17.55 -26.17
N ILE A 339 -21.60 -17.94 -26.30
CA ILE A 339 -20.96 -18.84 -25.33
C ILE A 339 -20.75 -17.98 -24.07
N PRO A 340 -21.45 -18.28 -22.97
CA PRO A 340 -21.27 -17.49 -21.76
C PRO A 340 -19.83 -17.70 -21.23
N ALA A 341 -19.12 -16.62 -21.02
CA ALA A 341 -17.80 -16.68 -20.40
C ALA A 341 -17.95 -16.94 -18.90
N GLN A 342 -17.24 -17.92 -18.38
CA GLN A 342 -17.23 -18.29 -16.97
C GLN A 342 -16.02 -17.67 -16.26
N ALA A 343 -16.26 -16.98 -15.17
CA ALA A 343 -15.18 -16.39 -14.37
C ALA A 343 -14.49 -17.45 -13.51
N VAL A 344 -13.17 -17.45 -13.53
CA VAL A 344 -12.32 -18.38 -12.79
C VAL A 344 -11.34 -17.62 -11.93
N LEU A 345 -11.30 -17.95 -10.64
CA LEU A 345 -10.37 -17.39 -9.66
C LEU A 345 -9.24 -18.39 -9.41
N ILE A 346 -7.99 -17.96 -9.58
CA ILE A 346 -6.80 -18.79 -9.41
C ILE A 346 -5.95 -18.18 -8.29
N GLN A 347 -5.62 -18.99 -7.30
CA GLN A 347 -4.79 -18.62 -6.16
C GLN A 347 -3.60 -19.57 -6.06
N SER A 348 -2.44 -19.03 -5.66
CA SER A 348 -1.23 -19.80 -5.38
C SER A 348 -0.81 -19.61 -3.94
N GLU A 349 -0.60 -20.69 -3.23
CA GLU A 349 -0.16 -20.69 -1.84
C GLU A 349 0.55 -22.01 -1.48
N GLY A 350 1.70 -21.90 -0.78
CA GLY A 350 2.41 -23.07 -0.23
C GLY A 350 2.78 -24.15 -1.26
N GLY A 351 3.11 -23.75 -2.51
CA GLY A 351 3.44 -24.70 -3.58
C GLY A 351 2.21 -25.34 -4.24
N SER A 352 1.00 -24.92 -3.88
CA SER A 352 -0.26 -25.39 -4.48
C SER A 352 -0.91 -24.28 -5.30
N ILE A 353 -1.70 -24.68 -6.30
CA ILE A 353 -2.59 -23.79 -7.06
C ILE A 353 -4.01 -24.25 -6.86
N LYS A 354 -4.87 -23.35 -6.37
CA LYS A 354 -6.32 -23.54 -6.25
C LYS A 354 -7.02 -22.80 -7.38
N VAL A 355 -7.88 -23.48 -8.10
CA VAL A 355 -8.71 -22.93 -9.17
C VAL A 355 -10.17 -23.08 -8.76
N GLN A 356 -10.94 -22.00 -8.78
CA GLN A 356 -12.37 -21.96 -8.42
C GLN A 356 -13.18 -21.37 -9.56
N GLY A 357 -14.44 -21.78 -9.68
CA GLY A 357 -15.34 -21.33 -10.75
C GLY A 357 -15.17 -22.15 -12.03
N VAL A 358 -14.77 -23.41 -11.97
CA VAL A 358 -14.68 -24.34 -13.11
C VAL A 358 -15.76 -25.42 -12.98
N ASP A 359 -16.28 -25.91 -14.11
CA ASP A 359 -17.27 -27.00 -14.11
C ASP A 359 -16.65 -28.28 -13.55
N GLU A 360 -17.48 -29.10 -12.87
CA GLU A 360 -17.09 -30.43 -12.39
C GLU A 360 -16.56 -31.29 -13.56
N GLY A 361 -15.46 -31.99 -13.30
CA GLY A 361 -14.80 -32.82 -14.32
C GLY A 361 -13.83 -32.05 -15.22
N THR A 362 -13.66 -30.73 -15.04
CA THR A 362 -12.70 -29.93 -15.81
C THR A 362 -11.28 -30.32 -15.48
N GLN A 363 -10.49 -30.68 -16.51
CA GLN A 363 -9.06 -30.93 -16.34
C GLN A 363 -8.28 -29.63 -16.25
N VAL A 364 -7.56 -29.46 -15.13
CA VAL A 364 -6.64 -28.34 -14.90
C VAL A 364 -5.22 -28.87 -14.90
N ASN A 365 -4.35 -28.30 -15.73
CA ASN A 365 -2.94 -28.65 -15.81
C ASN A 365 -2.08 -27.46 -15.47
N VAL A 366 -0.99 -27.68 -14.75
CA VAL A 366 -0.01 -26.65 -14.37
C VAL A 366 1.33 -26.99 -15.00
N TYR A 367 1.94 -26.01 -15.62
CA TYR A 367 3.25 -26.12 -16.27
C TYR A 367 4.20 -25.06 -15.72
N SER A 368 5.49 -25.37 -15.72
CA SER A 368 6.54 -24.36 -15.58
C SER A 368 6.59 -23.46 -16.81
N ILE A 369 7.27 -22.34 -16.73
CA ILE A 369 7.48 -21.42 -17.87
C ILE A 369 8.22 -22.11 -19.04
N ASN A 370 8.96 -23.17 -18.78
CA ASN A 370 9.66 -23.97 -19.80
C ASN A 370 8.78 -25.04 -20.43
N GLY A 371 7.49 -25.11 -20.10
CA GLY A 371 6.54 -26.07 -20.64
C GLY A 371 6.55 -27.44 -19.95
N THR A 372 7.35 -27.65 -18.90
CA THR A 372 7.33 -28.92 -18.14
C THR A 372 6.10 -28.95 -17.25
N GLN A 373 5.33 -30.03 -17.30
CA GLN A 373 4.17 -30.21 -16.44
C GLN A 373 4.59 -30.35 -14.99
N ALA A 374 4.04 -29.48 -14.13
CA ALA A 374 4.35 -29.40 -12.69
C ALA A 374 3.25 -30.03 -11.81
N GLY A 375 2.05 -30.21 -12.37
CA GLY A 375 0.92 -30.84 -11.68
C GLY A 375 -0.34 -30.84 -12.53
N SER A 376 -1.34 -31.61 -12.08
CA SER A 376 -2.67 -31.62 -12.70
C SER A 376 -3.72 -32.14 -11.72
N ALA A 377 -4.97 -31.71 -11.90
CA ALA A 377 -6.13 -32.22 -11.18
C ALA A 377 -7.39 -32.11 -12.05
N ILE A 378 -8.39 -32.91 -11.70
CA ILE A 378 -9.75 -32.79 -12.23
C ILE A 378 -10.58 -32.09 -11.15
N SER A 379 -11.36 -31.07 -11.55
CA SER A 379 -12.23 -30.34 -10.65
C SER A 379 -13.29 -31.26 -10.02
N GLN A 380 -13.47 -31.07 -8.71
CA GLN A 380 -14.56 -31.65 -7.95
C GLN A 380 -15.51 -30.51 -7.59
N SER A 381 -16.78 -30.66 -7.94
CA SER A 381 -17.73 -29.55 -7.87
C SER A 381 -17.30 -28.39 -8.78
N ASP A 382 -16.98 -27.23 -8.20
CA ASP A 382 -16.59 -26.00 -8.86
C ASP A 382 -15.10 -25.63 -8.69
N ALA A 383 -14.30 -26.54 -8.11
CA ALA A 383 -12.90 -26.24 -7.80
C ALA A 383 -11.94 -27.40 -8.06
N ALA A 384 -10.67 -27.04 -8.29
CA ALA A 384 -9.55 -27.97 -8.36
C ALA A 384 -8.37 -27.44 -7.53
N THR A 385 -7.69 -28.31 -6.80
CA THR A 385 -6.44 -28.00 -6.09
C THR A 385 -5.31 -28.85 -6.67
N ILE A 386 -4.27 -28.20 -7.12
CA ILE A 386 -3.11 -28.83 -7.77
C ILE A 386 -1.86 -28.58 -6.93
N ASN A 387 -1.29 -29.63 -6.37
CA ASN A 387 0.03 -29.56 -5.74
C ASN A 387 1.09 -29.52 -6.81
N THR A 388 2.05 -28.63 -6.70
CA THR A 388 3.13 -28.46 -7.67
C THR A 388 4.49 -28.56 -6.98
N ASN A 389 5.54 -28.77 -7.76
CA ASN A 389 6.93 -28.71 -7.33
C ASN A 389 7.60 -27.39 -7.71
N LEU A 390 6.81 -26.37 -8.11
CA LEU A 390 7.31 -25.07 -8.48
C LEU A 390 7.71 -24.26 -7.24
N GLN A 391 8.82 -23.57 -7.34
CA GLN A 391 9.33 -22.77 -6.25
C GLN A 391 8.57 -21.45 -6.11
N PRO A 392 8.43 -20.91 -4.88
CA PRO A 392 7.95 -19.57 -4.67
C PRO A 392 8.73 -18.54 -5.49
N GLY A 393 8.04 -17.53 -6.03
CA GLY A 393 8.62 -16.51 -6.91
C GLY A 393 8.74 -16.92 -8.40
N SER A 394 8.51 -18.21 -8.75
CA SER A 394 8.45 -18.65 -10.14
C SER A 394 7.09 -18.33 -10.77
N ILE A 395 7.02 -18.47 -12.11
CA ILE A 395 5.77 -18.31 -12.87
C ILE A 395 5.27 -19.69 -13.29
N ALA A 396 4.03 -19.99 -12.93
CA ALA A 396 3.28 -21.13 -13.41
C ALA A 396 2.41 -20.74 -14.62
N ILE A 397 2.20 -21.69 -15.54
CA ILE A 397 1.18 -21.58 -16.59
C ILE A 397 0.07 -22.55 -16.22
N VAL A 398 -1.09 -22.01 -15.85
CA VAL A 398 -2.29 -22.80 -15.52
C VAL A 398 -3.14 -22.93 -16.79
N LYS A 399 -3.35 -24.15 -17.25
CA LYS A 399 -4.17 -24.46 -18.41
C LYS A 399 -5.50 -25.06 -18.00
N ILE A 400 -6.59 -24.39 -18.38
CA ILE A 400 -7.98 -24.78 -18.13
C ILE A 400 -8.69 -24.86 -19.47
N GLY A 401 -8.99 -26.08 -19.95
CA GLY A 401 -9.48 -26.26 -21.30
C GLY A 401 -8.49 -25.71 -22.34
N GLN A 402 -8.94 -24.74 -23.13
CA GLN A 402 -8.10 -24.05 -24.14
C GLN A 402 -7.40 -22.79 -23.60
N LYS A 403 -7.82 -22.27 -22.47
CA LYS A 403 -7.25 -21.06 -21.86
C LYS A 403 -5.98 -21.39 -21.07
N SER A 404 -4.96 -20.56 -21.23
CA SER A 404 -3.73 -20.60 -20.44
C SER A 404 -3.52 -19.27 -19.74
N VAL A 405 -3.25 -19.30 -18.44
CA VAL A 405 -3.10 -18.14 -17.57
C VAL A 405 -1.76 -18.22 -16.85
N LYS A 406 -1.03 -17.11 -16.80
CA LYS A 406 0.21 -17.00 -16.02
C LYS A 406 -0.13 -16.62 -14.58
N VAL A 407 0.44 -17.34 -13.63
CA VAL A 407 0.22 -17.15 -12.20
C VAL A 407 1.58 -17.11 -11.49
N ALA A 408 1.79 -16.12 -10.63
CA ALA A 408 2.99 -16.08 -9.80
C ALA A 408 2.84 -17.07 -8.64
N MET A 409 3.86 -17.93 -8.43
CA MET A 409 3.91 -18.85 -7.31
C MET A 409 4.28 -18.11 -6.02
N LYS A 410 3.56 -18.39 -4.97
CA LYS A 410 3.74 -17.82 -3.61
C LYS A 410 4.21 -18.90 -2.64
#